data_0a16862a80d7aa55bbdc712274f1d9cd
#
_entry.id   0a16862a80d7aa55bbdc712274f1d9cd
#
_cell.length_a   1.000
_cell.length_b   1.000
_cell.length_c   1.000
_cell.angle_alpha   90.00
_cell.angle_beta   90.00
_cell.angle_gamma   90.00
#
_symmetry.space_group_name_H-M   'P 1'
#
loop_
_entity.id
_entity.type
_entity.pdbx_description
1 polymer ?
#
loop_
_entity_poly.entity_id
_entity_poly.type
_entity_poly.pdbx_seq_one_letter_code
_entity_poly.pdbx_strand_id
1 'polypeptide(L)'
;RQQTQQQNTLGGAAIAILSGILLGDSQLGSTLGRAALQGSQLLTLSFSRSQEEQADQLGVRYLSQAGYDPMAMSTVLESLARQSALDAQLQGRDNANLPEWASTHPDPASRVRDAATMAAGLPGTTLNRDVFLRNIDGLTYGDDPAQGVVEGREFIHPDLRFAFTAPQGFYLVNGSDSVSINGQSGQAELRVAQSSGSLTQFVSRAFQSLAGQGQSISPQIQTTTVNGLPAAYGIARANSGGNQLDVMVFAYDMGGGQTYYYQAIAPAGRSGVFTP
;
A
#
# COMPACT_ATOMS: atom_id res chain seq x y z
N ARG A 1 12.06 8.99 9.56
CA ARG A 1 10.89 9.92 9.60
C ARG A 1 10.09 9.93 8.30
N GLN A 2 10.69 9.83 7.10
CA GLN A 2 9.95 9.77 5.82
C GLN A 2 9.28 8.40 5.59
N GLN A 3 9.92 7.29 5.95
CA GLN A 3 9.32 5.96 5.86
C GLN A 3 8.09 5.81 6.76
N THR A 4 8.13 6.35 7.98
CA THR A 4 6.98 6.34 8.89
C THR A 4 5.81 7.17 8.35
N GLN A 5 6.07 8.22 7.56
CA GLN A 5 5.01 9.01 6.93
C GLN A 5 4.39 8.29 5.71
N GLN A 6 5.19 7.57 4.92
CA GLN A 6 4.67 6.77 3.78
C GLN A 6 3.85 5.56 4.26
N GLN A 7 4.28 4.88 5.31
CA GLN A 7 3.55 3.76 5.90
C GLN A 7 2.22 4.22 6.54
N ASN A 8 2.21 5.35 7.22
CA ASN A 8 0.98 5.93 7.78
C ASN A 8 0.02 6.45 6.71
N THR A 9 0.51 6.84 5.53
CA THR A 9 -0.33 7.32 4.42
C THR A 9 -1.01 6.17 3.69
N LEU A 10 -0.34 5.02 3.52
CA LEU A 10 -0.94 3.85 2.84
C LEU A 10 -1.98 3.15 3.73
N GLY A 11 -1.68 2.93 5.02
CA GLY A 11 -2.65 2.38 5.97
C GLY A 11 -3.83 3.32 6.23
N GLY A 12 -3.56 4.63 6.34
CA GLY A 12 -4.58 5.67 6.46
C GLY A 12 -5.44 5.82 5.20
N ALA A 13 -4.88 5.59 4.00
CA ALA A 13 -5.62 5.68 2.74
C ALA A 13 -6.62 4.52 2.58
N ALA A 14 -6.29 3.29 2.98
CA ALA A 14 -7.22 2.17 2.90
C ALA A 14 -8.42 2.35 3.88
N ILE A 15 -8.17 2.83 5.10
CA ILE A 15 -9.24 3.19 6.05
C ILE A 15 -10.02 4.40 5.56
N ALA A 16 -9.36 5.40 5.00
CA ALA A 16 -10.02 6.58 4.46
C ALA A 16 -10.85 6.25 3.20
N ILE A 17 -10.41 5.29 2.38
CA ILE A 17 -11.19 4.77 1.26
C ILE A 17 -12.41 4.01 1.77
N LEU A 18 -12.25 3.09 2.73
CA LEU A 18 -13.34 2.35 3.32
C LEU A 18 -14.33 3.27 4.05
N SER A 19 -13.86 4.18 4.89
CA SER A 19 -14.72 5.14 5.59
C SER A 19 -15.32 6.18 4.65
N GLY A 20 -14.59 6.67 3.65
CA GLY A 20 -15.07 7.61 2.64
C GLY A 20 -16.14 7.01 1.72
N ILE A 21 -16.01 5.73 1.37
CA ILE A 21 -16.98 4.99 0.57
C ILE A 21 -18.28 4.76 1.36
N LEU A 22 -18.18 4.52 2.65
CA LEU A 22 -19.32 4.21 3.52
C LEU A 22 -20.04 5.45 4.06
N LEU A 23 -19.37 6.61 4.14
CA LEU A 23 -19.97 7.87 4.58
C LEU A 23 -20.97 8.46 3.57
N GLY A 24 -21.17 7.82 2.41
CA GLY A 24 -22.23 8.11 1.46
C GLY A 24 -22.26 9.57 0.96
N ASP A 25 -23.28 9.90 0.17
CA ASP A 25 -23.56 11.17 -0.50
C ASP A 25 -23.64 12.45 0.38
N SER A 26 -23.15 12.42 1.62
CA SER A 26 -22.97 13.65 2.38
C SER A 26 -21.81 14.44 1.74
N GLN A 27 -22.00 15.74 1.51
CA GLN A 27 -20.94 16.65 1.02
C GLN A 27 -19.64 16.52 1.84
N LEU A 28 -19.74 16.13 3.12
CA LEU A 28 -18.61 15.81 3.99
C LEU A 28 -17.89 14.53 3.60
N GLY A 29 -18.61 13.45 3.26
CA GLY A 29 -18.01 12.16 2.85
C GLY A 29 -17.32 12.26 1.51
N SER A 30 -17.93 12.95 0.53
CA SER A 30 -17.32 13.20 -0.77
C SER A 30 -16.16 14.21 -0.68
N THR A 31 -16.20 15.14 0.25
CA THR A 31 -15.12 16.12 0.48
C THR A 31 -13.98 15.49 1.26
N LEU A 32 -14.24 14.66 2.26
CA LEU A 32 -13.23 13.91 3.00
C LEU A 32 -12.63 12.78 2.18
N GLY A 33 -13.42 12.07 1.39
CA GLY A 33 -12.93 11.06 0.44
C GLY A 33 -12.09 11.68 -0.67
N ARG A 34 -12.52 12.82 -1.23
CA ARG A 34 -11.71 13.61 -2.18
C ARG A 34 -10.52 14.28 -1.52
N ALA A 35 -10.65 14.80 -0.30
CA ALA A 35 -9.54 15.37 0.45
C ALA A 35 -8.54 14.30 0.91
N ALA A 36 -8.97 13.08 1.23
CA ALA A 36 -8.07 11.95 1.51
C ALA A 36 -7.39 11.45 0.23
N LEU A 37 -8.11 11.37 -0.90
CA LEU A 37 -7.54 11.07 -2.21
C LEU A 37 -6.69 12.22 -2.74
N GLN A 38 -7.12 13.46 -2.58
CA GLN A 38 -6.34 14.65 -2.92
C GLN A 38 -5.24 14.92 -1.90
N GLY A 39 -5.43 14.62 -0.62
CA GLY A 39 -4.40 14.75 0.41
C GLY A 39 -3.28 13.74 0.24
N SER A 40 -3.56 12.51 -0.19
CA SER A 40 -2.53 11.57 -0.62
C SER A 40 -1.86 12.00 -1.93
N GLN A 41 -2.58 12.64 -2.84
CA GLN A 41 -2.03 13.25 -4.07
C GLN A 41 -1.34 14.60 -3.82
N LEU A 42 -1.76 15.38 -2.82
CA LEU A 42 -1.11 16.64 -2.44
C LEU A 42 0.15 16.44 -1.60
N LEU A 43 0.30 15.31 -0.91
CA LEU A 43 1.54 14.92 -0.26
C LEU A 43 2.55 14.29 -1.23
N THR A 44 2.09 13.80 -2.37
CA THR A 44 2.90 13.50 -3.52
C THR A 44 2.88 14.75 -4.42
N LEU A 45 3.60 15.79 -4.02
CA LEU A 45 3.86 16.93 -4.89
C LEU A 45 4.50 16.38 -6.16
N SER A 46 3.73 16.28 -7.23
CA SER A 46 4.30 16.03 -8.56
C SER A 46 5.15 17.25 -8.88
N PHE A 47 6.45 17.12 -8.70
CA PHE A 47 7.37 18.17 -9.13
C PHE A 47 7.18 18.40 -10.62
N SER A 48 7.21 19.67 -11.03
CA SER A 48 7.13 19.96 -12.46
C SER A 48 8.35 19.35 -13.18
N ARG A 49 8.19 18.98 -14.43
CA ARG A 49 9.29 18.43 -15.24
C ARG A 49 10.56 19.31 -15.16
N SER A 50 10.40 20.64 -15.15
CA SER A 50 11.51 21.56 -15.00
C SER A 50 12.23 21.49 -13.64
N GLN A 51 11.53 21.16 -12.57
CA GLN A 51 12.13 20.98 -11.24
C GLN A 51 12.92 19.67 -11.18
N GLU A 52 12.42 18.60 -11.80
CA GLU A 52 13.16 17.34 -11.92
C GLU A 52 14.43 17.51 -12.74
N GLU A 53 14.34 18.17 -13.90
CA GLU A 53 15.51 18.49 -14.73
C GLU A 53 16.54 19.34 -13.97
N GLN A 54 16.09 20.34 -13.21
CA GLN A 54 16.96 21.16 -12.38
C GLN A 54 17.64 20.34 -11.27
N ALA A 55 16.89 19.43 -10.62
CA ALA A 55 17.43 18.55 -9.59
C ALA A 55 18.50 17.61 -10.17
N ASP A 56 18.25 17.03 -11.35
CA ASP A 56 19.20 16.16 -12.04
C ASP A 56 20.49 16.93 -12.42
N GLN A 57 20.37 18.15 -12.97
CA GLN A 57 21.52 19.01 -13.31
C GLN A 57 22.35 19.33 -12.07
N LEU A 58 21.71 19.68 -10.96
CA LEU A 58 22.40 19.95 -9.69
C LEU A 58 23.07 18.70 -9.15
N GLY A 59 22.40 17.54 -9.20
CA GLY A 59 22.91 16.26 -8.76
C GLY A 59 24.18 15.86 -9.51
N VAL A 60 24.18 15.91 -10.84
CA VAL A 60 25.34 15.64 -11.69
C VAL A 60 26.51 16.58 -11.35
N ARG A 61 26.23 17.88 -11.20
CA ARG A 61 27.23 18.87 -10.85
C ARG A 61 27.84 18.65 -9.48
N TYR A 62 27.01 18.34 -8.47
CA TYR A 62 27.49 18.09 -7.10
C TYR A 62 28.33 16.82 -7.01
N LEU A 63 27.98 15.76 -7.73
CA LEU A 63 28.77 14.54 -7.81
C LEU A 63 30.18 14.88 -8.34
N SER A 64 30.26 15.58 -9.47
CA SER A 64 31.53 15.99 -10.06
C SER A 64 32.37 16.88 -9.12
N GLN A 65 31.76 17.89 -8.49
CA GLN A 65 32.44 18.80 -7.57
C GLN A 65 32.97 18.08 -6.32
N ALA A 66 32.25 17.03 -5.87
CA ALA A 66 32.67 16.19 -4.74
C ALA A 66 33.68 15.09 -5.15
N GLY A 67 34.12 15.05 -6.41
CA GLY A 67 35.05 14.05 -6.93
C GLY A 67 34.43 12.68 -7.23
N TYR A 68 33.11 12.53 -7.09
CA TYR A 68 32.41 11.33 -7.49
C TYR A 68 32.18 11.28 -9.00
N ASP A 69 32.02 10.07 -9.52
CA ASP A 69 31.65 9.86 -10.92
C ASP A 69 30.26 10.46 -11.22
N PRO A 70 30.18 11.52 -12.03
CA PRO A 70 28.90 12.16 -12.35
C PRO A 70 27.95 11.24 -13.13
N MET A 71 28.47 10.20 -13.82
CA MET A 71 27.67 9.18 -14.52
C MET A 71 26.82 8.35 -13.54
N ALA A 72 27.18 8.32 -12.27
CA ALA A 72 26.39 7.62 -11.23
C ALA A 72 24.94 8.12 -11.15
N MET A 73 24.65 9.38 -11.52
CA MET A 73 23.29 9.91 -11.59
C MET A 73 22.45 9.16 -12.63
N SER A 74 22.98 8.99 -13.84
CA SER A 74 22.30 8.21 -14.90
C SER A 74 22.10 6.75 -14.48
N THR A 75 23.09 6.14 -13.86
CA THR A 75 23.03 4.74 -13.39
C THR A 75 21.95 4.54 -12.30
N VAL A 76 21.82 5.48 -11.37
CA VAL A 76 20.76 5.43 -10.33
C VAL A 76 19.38 5.58 -10.95
N LEU A 77 19.18 6.53 -11.86
CA LEU A 77 17.91 6.72 -12.56
C LEU A 77 17.51 5.47 -13.36
N GLU A 78 18.48 4.82 -14.02
CA GLU A 78 18.25 3.56 -14.73
C GLU A 78 17.86 2.43 -13.77
N SER A 79 18.51 2.34 -12.62
CA SER A 79 18.20 1.33 -11.60
C SER A 79 16.79 1.51 -11.03
N LEU A 80 16.37 2.75 -10.79
CA LEU A 80 14.99 3.06 -10.35
C LEU A 80 13.96 2.72 -11.42
N ALA A 81 14.26 2.98 -12.69
CA ALA A 81 13.38 2.61 -13.79
C ALA A 81 13.22 1.09 -13.93
N ARG A 82 14.31 0.33 -13.77
CA ARG A 82 14.29 -1.14 -13.79
C ARG A 82 13.51 -1.72 -12.60
N GLN A 83 13.71 -1.18 -11.41
CA GLN A 83 12.96 -1.59 -10.22
C GLN A 83 11.46 -1.37 -10.43
N SER A 84 11.08 -0.20 -10.92
CA SER A 84 9.69 0.14 -11.21
C SER A 84 9.04 -0.79 -12.24
N ALA A 85 9.79 -1.18 -13.26
CA ALA A 85 9.32 -2.13 -14.27
C ALA A 85 9.11 -3.53 -13.67
N LEU A 86 10.03 -3.98 -12.80
CA LEU A 86 9.89 -5.25 -12.08
C LEU A 86 8.67 -5.24 -11.17
N ASP A 87 8.47 -4.19 -10.39
CA ASP A 87 7.33 -4.04 -9.48
C ASP A 87 5.99 -4.08 -10.25
N ALA A 88 5.92 -3.41 -11.40
CA ALA A 88 4.75 -3.47 -12.29
C ALA A 88 4.48 -4.89 -12.80
N GLN A 89 5.53 -5.60 -13.21
CA GLN A 89 5.43 -6.97 -13.68
C GLN A 89 4.96 -7.94 -12.57
N LEU A 90 5.54 -7.85 -11.38
CA LEU A 90 5.16 -8.67 -10.22
C LEU A 90 3.70 -8.44 -9.78
N GLN A 91 3.20 -7.23 -9.96
CA GLN A 91 1.81 -6.85 -9.64
C GLN A 91 0.82 -7.16 -10.78
N GLY A 92 1.27 -7.78 -11.88
CA GLY A 92 0.43 -8.10 -13.04
C GLY A 92 -0.17 -6.85 -13.70
N ARG A 93 0.46 -5.68 -13.51
CA ARG A 93 0.06 -4.43 -14.15
C ARG A 93 0.73 -4.34 -15.52
N ASP A 94 -0.07 -4.15 -16.56
CA ASP A 94 0.46 -3.78 -17.86
C ASP A 94 1.20 -2.44 -17.76
N ASN A 95 2.24 -2.25 -18.59
CA ASN A 95 3.03 -1.02 -18.68
C ASN A 95 2.22 0.28 -18.90
N ALA A 96 0.92 0.19 -19.11
CA ALA A 96 0.01 1.32 -19.26
C ALA A 96 -0.29 2.05 -17.93
N ASN A 97 -0.16 1.37 -16.78
CA ASN A 97 -0.26 1.98 -15.46
C ASN A 97 1.14 2.11 -14.87
N LEU A 98 1.75 3.28 -15.10
CA LEU A 98 3.07 3.60 -14.56
C LEU A 98 3.10 3.38 -13.04
N PRO A 99 4.19 2.83 -12.49
CA PRO A 99 4.40 2.77 -11.06
C PRO A 99 4.22 4.14 -10.40
N GLU A 100 3.82 4.18 -9.14
CA GLU A 100 3.57 5.42 -8.41
C GLU A 100 4.74 6.41 -8.51
N TRP A 101 5.99 5.90 -8.46
CA TRP A 101 7.18 6.71 -8.70
C TRP A 101 7.21 7.33 -10.11
N ALA A 102 6.90 6.56 -11.15
CA ALA A 102 6.92 7.07 -12.53
C ALA A 102 5.74 8.02 -12.83
N SER A 103 4.66 7.97 -12.04
CA SER A 103 3.56 8.94 -12.12
C SER A 103 3.87 10.26 -11.43
N THR A 104 4.71 10.22 -10.40
CA THR A 104 5.17 11.41 -9.66
C THR A 104 6.43 12.04 -10.25
N HIS A 105 7.25 11.25 -10.96
CA HIS A 105 8.51 11.66 -11.61
C HIS A 105 8.44 11.32 -13.11
N PRO A 106 7.97 12.26 -13.95
CA PRO A 106 7.72 11.98 -15.37
C PRO A 106 8.99 11.64 -16.16
N ASP A 107 8.82 10.75 -17.10
CA ASP A 107 9.78 10.32 -18.14
C ASP A 107 11.16 9.85 -17.64
N PRO A 108 11.25 8.68 -16.97
CA PRO A 108 12.54 8.14 -16.51
C PRO A 108 13.55 7.93 -17.63
N ALA A 109 13.09 7.57 -18.83
CA ALA A 109 13.98 7.25 -19.94
C ALA A 109 14.68 8.48 -20.54
N SER A 110 14.01 9.62 -20.60
CA SER A 110 14.67 10.88 -21.01
C SER A 110 15.67 11.33 -19.96
N ARG A 111 15.28 11.30 -18.67
CA ARG A 111 16.16 11.70 -17.55
C ARG A 111 17.45 10.89 -17.50
N VAL A 112 17.40 9.57 -17.74
CA VAL A 112 18.61 8.73 -17.85
C VAL A 112 19.57 9.24 -18.94
N ARG A 113 19.05 9.53 -20.15
CA ARG A 113 19.85 10.03 -21.26
C ARG A 113 20.40 11.42 -21.02
N ASP A 114 19.57 12.30 -20.46
CA ASP A 114 19.94 13.70 -20.18
C ASP A 114 20.99 13.76 -19.09
N ALA A 115 20.85 12.96 -18.01
CA ALA A 115 21.87 12.85 -16.98
C ALA A 115 23.20 12.31 -17.52
N ALA A 116 23.17 11.30 -18.40
CA ALA A 116 24.39 10.81 -19.06
C ALA A 116 25.06 11.88 -19.93
N THR A 117 24.24 12.64 -20.69
CA THR A 117 24.72 13.73 -21.53
C THR A 117 25.37 14.85 -20.70
N MET A 118 24.72 15.23 -19.59
CA MET A 118 25.23 16.24 -18.67
C MET A 118 26.50 15.79 -17.94
N ALA A 119 26.66 14.51 -17.65
CA ALA A 119 27.83 13.94 -16.99
C ALA A 119 29.03 13.82 -17.93
N ALA A 120 28.79 13.77 -19.23
CA ALA A 120 29.87 13.58 -20.21
C ALA A 120 30.93 14.67 -20.13
N GLY A 121 32.18 14.26 -19.94
CA GLY A 121 33.33 15.16 -19.86
C GLY A 121 33.52 15.89 -18.52
N LEU A 122 32.66 15.71 -17.55
CA LEU A 122 32.86 16.25 -16.20
C LEU A 122 33.88 15.41 -15.43
N PRO A 123 34.70 16.04 -14.56
CA PRO A 123 35.67 15.33 -13.73
C PRO A 123 34.96 14.58 -12.57
N GLY A 124 35.66 13.54 -12.06
CA GLY A 124 35.22 12.71 -10.95
C GLY A 124 35.14 11.25 -11.37
N THR A 125 35.72 10.37 -10.55
CA THR A 125 35.79 8.92 -10.84
C THR A 125 35.50 8.06 -9.61
N THR A 126 35.25 8.69 -8.47
CA THR A 126 35.00 7.97 -7.21
C THR A 126 33.61 7.35 -7.22
N LEU A 127 33.50 6.04 -7.04
CA LEU A 127 32.22 5.34 -6.86
C LEU A 127 31.95 4.99 -5.39
N ASN A 128 33.01 4.69 -4.62
CA ASN A 128 32.95 4.30 -3.20
C ASN A 128 31.95 3.16 -2.89
N ARG A 129 31.68 2.29 -3.87
CA ARG A 129 30.69 1.20 -3.74
C ARG A 129 30.94 0.33 -2.50
N ASP A 130 32.18 -0.08 -2.28
CA ASP A 130 32.49 -1.00 -1.17
C ASP A 130 32.39 -0.28 0.19
N VAL A 131 32.68 1.02 0.23
CA VAL A 131 32.49 1.83 1.44
C VAL A 131 30.98 1.93 1.74
N PHE A 132 30.18 2.22 0.71
CA PHE A 132 28.71 2.28 0.85
C PHE A 132 28.13 0.95 1.35
N LEU A 133 28.51 -0.17 0.71
CA LEU A 133 28.02 -1.51 1.10
C LEU A 133 28.37 -1.87 2.54
N ARG A 134 29.59 -1.54 2.99
CA ARG A 134 29.98 -1.75 4.41
C ARG A 134 29.16 -0.91 5.39
N ASN A 135 28.73 0.29 4.98
CA ASN A 135 27.95 1.17 5.86
C ASN A 135 26.47 0.76 5.95
N ILE A 136 25.94 0.05 4.96
CA ILE A 136 24.56 -0.45 4.96
C ILE A 136 24.50 -1.93 5.38
N ASP A 137 25.64 -2.58 5.63
CA ASP A 137 25.68 -3.97 6.10
C ASP A 137 24.96 -4.10 7.43
N GLY A 138 24.09 -5.11 7.54
CA GLY A 138 23.22 -5.31 8.70
C GLY A 138 21.90 -4.52 8.68
N LEU A 139 21.64 -3.68 7.68
CA LEU A 139 20.30 -3.11 7.50
C LEU A 139 19.35 -4.17 6.94
N THR A 140 18.16 -4.25 7.51
CA THR A 140 17.12 -5.13 6.98
C THR A 140 16.71 -4.67 5.58
N TYR A 141 16.77 -5.58 4.61
CA TYR A 141 16.28 -5.38 3.25
C TYR A 141 14.99 -6.17 3.04
N GLY A 142 13.93 -5.49 2.60
CA GLY A 142 12.61 -6.08 2.46
C GLY A 142 11.83 -6.07 3.77
N ASP A 143 10.94 -7.05 3.91
CA ASP A 143 10.11 -7.18 5.11
C ASP A 143 10.93 -7.67 6.31
N ASP A 144 10.65 -7.09 7.48
CA ASP A 144 11.18 -7.60 8.77
C ASP A 144 10.35 -8.82 9.20
N PRO A 145 10.94 -10.00 9.39
CA PRO A 145 10.23 -11.19 9.86
C PRO A 145 9.43 -10.97 11.15
N ALA A 146 9.86 -10.04 12.02
CA ALA A 146 9.14 -9.66 13.23
C ALA A 146 7.82 -8.93 12.93
N GLN A 147 7.65 -8.40 11.72
CA GLN A 147 6.42 -7.74 11.23
C GLN A 147 5.69 -8.57 10.18
N GLY A 148 6.18 -9.79 9.91
CA GLY A 148 5.69 -10.66 8.85
C GLY A 148 6.33 -10.38 7.51
N VAL A 149 6.28 -11.35 6.62
CA VAL A 149 6.94 -11.39 5.31
C VAL A 149 5.89 -11.69 4.23
N VAL A 150 6.00 -11.01 3.11
CA VAL A 150 5.19 -11.27 1.91
C VAL A 150 6.03 -12.04 0.89
N GLU A 151 5.57 -13.24 0.54
CA GLU A 151 6.14 -14.05 -0.55
C GLU A 151 5.08 -14.26 -1.64
N GLY A 152 5.15 -13.48 -2.71
CA GLY A 152 4.16 -13.49 -3.77
C GLY A 152 2.77 -13.08 -3.27
N ARG A 153 1.85 -14.06 -3.13
CA ARG A 153 0.50 -13.85 -2.59
C ARG A 153 0.33 -14.38 -1.16
N GLU A 154 1.37 -14.87 -0.55
CA GLU A 154 1.36 -15.40 0.80
C GLU A 154 1.93 -14.38 1.79
N PHE A 155 1.24 -14.20 2.91
CA PHE A 155 1.73 -13.47 4.06
C PHE A 155 2.01 -14.46 5.19
N ILE A 156 3.20 -14.38 5.76
CA ILE A 156 3.67 -15.25 6.84
C ILE A 156 4.17 -14.38 7.99
N HIS A 157 3.63 -14.58 9.17
CA HIS A 157 4.14 -13.94 10.40
C HIS A 157 4.66 -15.00 11.38
N PRO A 158 5.97 -15.21 11.46
CA PRO A 158 6.56 -16.30 12.24
C PRO A 158 6.22 -16.22 13.73
N ASP A 159 6.34 -15.03 14.34
CA ASP A 159 6.11 -14.82 15.77
C ASP A 159 4.65 -15.03 16.18
N LEU A 160 3.72 -14.60 15.34
CA LEU A 160 2.28 -14.79 15.55
C LEU A 160 1.80 -16.18 15.10
N ARG A 161 2.66 -16.97 14.45
CA ARG A 161 2.32 -18.29 13.85
C ARG A 161 1.08 -18.23 12.98
N PHE A 162 1.02 -17.20 12.17
CA PHE A 162 -0.11 -16.88 11.31
C PHE A 162 0.33 -16.73 9.87
N ALA A 163 -0.43 -17.32 8.96
CA ALA A 163 -0.21 -17.18 7.53
C ALA A 163 -1.55 -17.17 6.78
N PHE A 164 -1.60 -16.48 5.65
CA PHE A 164 -2.71 -16.55 4.72
C PHE A 164 -2.25 -16.30 3.29
N THR A 165 -3.04 -16.76 2.33
CA THR A 165 -2.80 -16.55 0.90
C THR A 165 -3.89 -15.65 0.33
N ALA A 166 -3.48 -14.55 -0.31
CA ALA A 166 -4.41 -13.67 -1.03
C ALA A 166 -5.04 -14.38 -2.25
N PRO A 167 -6.27 -14.07 -2.63
CA PRO A 167 -6.91 -14.63 -3.81
C PRO A 167 -6.10 -14.37 -5.08
N GLN A 168 -6.33 -15.15 -6.12
CA GLN A 168 -5.66 -14.94 -7.41
C GLN A 168 -6.01 -13.57 -8.00
N GLY A 169 -5.03 -12.86 -8.52
CA GLY A 169 -5.19 -11.50 -9.04
C GLY A 169 -5.10 -10.40 -7.97
N PHE A 170 -4.75 -10.79 -6.72
CA PHE A 170 -4.47 -9.85 -5.63
C PHE A 170 -2.98 -9.86 -5.29
N TYR A 171 -2.49 -8.72 -4.79
CA TYR A 171 -1.16 -8.57 -4.22
C TYR A 171 -1.26 -8.02 -2.80
N LEU A 172 -0.22 -8.28 -2.02
CA LEU A 172 -0.13 -7.91 -0.62
C LEU A 172 0.82 -6.73 -0.43
N VAL A 173 0.49 -5.86 0.51
CA VAL A 173 1.38 -4.81 0.99
C VAL A 173 1.43 -4.91 2.51
N ASN A 174 2.60 -5.26 3.04
CA ASN A 174 2.83 -5.35 4.47
C ASN A 174 3.09 -3.95 5.04
N GLY A 175 2.27 -3.53 6.00
CA GLY A 175 2.41 -2.29 6.74
C GLY A 175 2.80 -2.55 8.20
N SER A 176 2.98 -1.49 8.97
CA SER A 176 3.39 -1.58 10.38
C SER A 176 2.29 -2.12 11.32
N ASP A 177 1.03 -1.99 10.95
CA ASP A 177 -0.14 -2.30 11.79
C ASP A 177 -1.26 -3.02 11.03
N SER A 178 -1.05 -3.26 9.73
CA SER A 178 -2.02 -3.92 8.87
C SER A 178 -1.37 -4.51 7.62
N VAL A 179 -2.02 -5.50 7.03
CA VAL A 179 -1.66 -6.03 5.71
C VAL A 179 -2.77 -5.69 4.73
N SER A 180 -2.44 -4.91 3.72
CA SER A 180 -3.37 -4.55 2.64
C SER A 180 -3.36 -5.63 1.55
N ILE A 181 -4.54 -5.97 1.06
CA ILE A 181 -4.79 -6.97 0.02
C ILE A 181 -5.49 -6.25 -1.13
N ASN A 182 -4.80 -6.04 -2.23
CA ASN A 182 -5.26 -5.19 -3.33
C ASN A 182 -5.40 -5.98 -4.63
N GLY A 183 -6.52 -5.78 -5.34
CA GLY A 183 -6.78 -6.40 -6.63
C GLY A 183 -7.84 -5.63 -7.42
N GLN A 184 -7.99 -5.98 -8.71
CA GLN A 184 -8.99 -5.34 -9.58
C GLN A 184 -10.44 -5.66 -9.16
N SER A 185 -10.66 -6.80 -8.50
CA SER A 185 -11.99 -7.26 -8.08
C SER A 185 -12.34 -6.90 -6.64
N GLY A 186 -11.50 -6.12 -5.96
CA GLY A 186 -11.76 -5.65 -4.60
C GLY A 186 -10.50 -5.29 -3.86
N GLN A 187 -10.68 -4.87 -2.63
CA GLN A 187 -9.62 -4.56 -1.69
C GLN A 187 -9.99 -5.08 -0.31
N ALA A 188 -8.99 -5.51 0.45
CA ALA A 188 -9.18 -5.88 1.84
C ALA A 188 -7.98 -5.43 2.69
N GLU A 189 -8.18 -5.39 3.99
CA GLU A 189 -7.15 -5.07 4.95
C GLU A 189 -7.28 -6.02 6.15
N LEU A 190 -6.18 -6.70 6.49
CA LEU A 190 -6.05 -7.49 7.71
C LEU A 190 -5.53 -6.61 8.82
N ARG A 191 -6.16 -6.69 9.99
CA ARG A 191 -5.75 -6.04 11.23
C ARG A 191 -5.90 -6.97 12.43
N VAL A 192 -5.23 -6.58 13.51
CA VAL A 192 -5.35 -7.23 14.82
C VAL A 192 -5.95 -6.24 15.81
N ALA A 193 -6.90 -6.69 16.60
CA ALA A 193 -7.48 -5.91 17.69
C ALA A 193 -7.55 -6.71 18.98
N GLN A 194 -7.40 -6.02 20.10
CA GLN A 194 -7.79 -6.55 21.41
C GLN A 194 -9.31 -6.44 21.50
N SER A 195 -9.98 -7.56 21.73
CA SER A 195 -11.43 -7.53 21.87
C SER A 195 -11.90 -8.35 23.07
N SER A 196 -12.97 -7.86 23.69
CA SER A 196 -13.74 -8.58 24.69
C SER A 196 -15.15 -8.79 24.17
N GLY A 197 -15.74 -9.95 24.45
CA GLY A 197 -17.09 -10.29 24.01
C GLY A 197 -17.11 -11.26 22.82
N SER A 198 -18.27 -11.44 22.22
CA SER A 198 -18.41 -12.37 21.11
C SER A 198 -17.91 -11.80 19.78
N LEU A 199 -17.47 -12.67 18.86
CA LEU A 199 -17.10 -12.28 17.50
C LEU A 199 -18.24 -11.58 16.75
N THR A 200 -19.50 -12.00 16.99
CA THR A 200 -20.66 -11.35 16.39
C THR A 200 -20.83 -9.91 16.85
N GLN A 201 -20.56 -9.62 18.13
CA GLN A 201 -20.55 -8.26 18.67
C GLN A 201 -19.37 -7.45 18.09
N PHE A 202 -18.21 -8.09 17.91
CA PHE A 202 -17.07 -7.45 17.27
C PHE A 202 -17.40 -7.02 15.84
N VAL A 203 -17.91 -7.94 15.01
CA VAL A 203 -18.30 -7.66 13.63
C VAL A 203 -19.37 -6.56 13.57
N SER A 204 -20.38 -6.61 14.46
CA SER A 204 -21.40 -5.55 14.52
C SER A 204 -20.81 -4.18 14.82
N ARG A 205 -19.90 -4.08 15.79
CA ARG A 205 -19.19 -2.82 16.13
C ARG A 205 -18.32 -2.33 14.98
N ALA A 206 -17.64 -3.24 14.28
CA ALA A 206 -16.82 -2.90 13.13
C ALA A 206 -17.67 -2.25 12.01
N PHE A 207 -18.84 -2.79 11.73
CA PHE A 207 -19.78 -2.17 10.77
C PHE A 207 -20.32 -0.82 11.25
N GLN A 208 -20.62 -0.68 12.54
CA GLN A 208 -21.03 0.61 13.10
C GLN A 208 -19.92 1.68 12.96
N SER A 209 -18.67 1.27 13.16
CA SER A 209 -17.50 2.13 12.97
C SER A 209 -17.34 2.57 11.51
N LEU A 210 -17.61 1.65 10.56
CA LEU A 210 -17.53 1.91 9.12
C LEU A 210 -18.68 2.80 8.62
N ALA A 211 -19.87 2.69 9.21
CA ALA A 211 -21.06 3.42 8.77
C ALA A 211 -20.98 4.95 8.97
N GLY A 212 -20.06 5.44 9.83
CA GLY A 212 -19.96 6.87 10.12
C GLY A 212 -21.20 7.45 10.81
N GLN A 213 -21.20 8.78 11.04
CA GLN A 213 -22.34 9.45 11.66
C GLN A 213 -23.48 9.64 10.64
N GLY A 214 -24.62 9.02 10.93
CA GLY A 214 -25.85 9.24 10.18
C GLY A 214 -26.24 8.17 9.16
N GLN A 215 -25.42 7.12 8.99
CA GLN A 215 -25.82 5.95 8.21
C GLN A 215 -25.86 4.70 9.08
N SER A 216 -26.89 3.87 8.91
CA SER A 216 -26.94 2.56 9.52
C SER A 216 -26.65 1.50 8.45
N ILE A 217 -25.59 0.74 8.66
CA ILE A 217 -25.29 -0.44 7.86
C ILE A 217 -25.77 -1.63 8.69
N SER A 218 -26.69 -2.42 8.13
CA SER A 218 -27.23 -3.59 8.78
C SER A 218 -26.66 -4.86 8.12
N PRO A 219 -25.53 -5.39 8.62
CA PRO A 219 -24.93 -6.59 8.07
C PRO A 219 -25.77 -7.81 8.44
N GLN A 220 -25.79 -8.81 7.56
CA GLN A 220 -26.17 -10.15 7.94
C GLN A 220 -24.94 -10.84 8.55
N ILE A 221 -24.98 -11.07 9.87
CA ILE A 221 -23.84 -11.64 10.60
C ILE A 221 -24.07 -13.14 10.76
N GLN A 222 -23.06 -13.93 10.43
CA GLN A 222 -23.03 -15.38 10.54
C GLN A 222 -21.78 -15.81 11.32
N THR A 223 -21.89 -16.95 12.00
CA THR A 223 -20.75 -17.60 12.65
C THR A 223 -20.34 -18.83 11.85
N THR A 224 -19.06 -19.13 11.86
CA THR A 224 -18.47 -20.28 11.17
C THR A 224 -17.21 -20.73 11.89
N THR A 225 -16.56 -21.74 11.34
CA THR A 225 -15.25 -22.21 11.77
C THR A 225 -14.37 -22.33 10.54
N VAL A 226 -13.19 -21.74 10.58
CA VAL A 226 -12.22 -21.79 9.49
C VAL A 226 -10.92 -22.38 10.02
N ASN A 227 -10.49 -23.49 9.46
CA ASN A 227 -9.29 -24.22 9.90
C ASN A 227 -9.26 -24.50 11.42
N GLY A 228 -10.42 -24.78 12.02
CA GLY A 228 -10.55 -25.03 13.45
C GLY A 228 -10.68 -23.78 14.33
N LEU A 229 -10.55 -22.58 13.77
CA LEU A 229 -10.68 -21.32 14.49
C LEU A 229 -12.14 -20.84 14.46
N PRO A 230 -12.73 -20.45 15.61
CA PRO A 230 -14.01 -19.78 15.61
C PRO A 230 -13.96 -18.48 14.82
N ALA A 231 -14.94 -18.26 13.97
CA ALA A 231 -15.02 -17.07 13.12
C ALA A 231 -16.45 -16.53 13.05
N ALA A 232 -16.55 -15.22 12.80
CA ALA A 232 -17.81 -14.58 12.46
C ALA A 232 -17.59 -13.60 11.30
N TYR A 233 -18.58 -13.48 10.43
CA TYR A 233 -18.49 -12.51 9.34
C TYR A 233 -19.83 -11.85 9.09
N GLY A 234 -19.77 -10.67 8.51
CA GLY A 234 -20.92 -9.93 8.06
C GLY A 234 -20.70 -9.40 6.66
N ILE A 235 -21.78 -9.33 5.88
CA ILE A 235 -21.80 -8.71 4.56
C ILE A 235 -22.93 -7.70 4.56
N ALA A 236 -22.64 -6.51 4.06
CA ALA A 236 -23.63 -5.47 3.86
C ALA A 236 -23.42 -4.78 2.52
N ARG A 237 -24.50 -4.29 1.93
CA ARG A 237 -24.44 -3.51 0.71
C ARG A 237 -24.35 -2.02 1.03
N ALA A 238 -23.44 -1.32 0.38
CA ALA A 238 -23.26 0.11 0.50
C ALA A 238 -23.31 0.77 -0.89
N ASN A 239 -23.69 2.04 -0.93
CA ASN A 239 -23.66 2.84 -2.14
C ASN A 239 -22.55 3.89 -2.01
N SER A 240 -21.71 4.01 -3.03
CA SER A 240 -20.66 5.03 -3.09
C SER A 240 -20.57 5.60 -4.50
N GLY A 241 -20.77 6.90 -4.62
CA GLY A 241 -20.64 7.60 -5.91
C GLY A 241 -21.50 7.02 -7.04
N GLY A 242 -22.69 6.51 -6.72
CA GLY A 242 -23.58 5.85 -7.68
C GLY A 242 -23.28 4.38 -7.95
N ASN A 243 -22.20 3.83 -7.38
CA ASN A 243 -21.86 2.42 -7.49
C ASN A 243 -22.29 1.64 -6.24
N GLN A 244 -22.82 0.45 -6.45
CA GLN A 244 -23.10 -0.48 -5.36
C GLN A 244 -21.84 -1.31 -5.05
N LEU A 245 -21.53 -1.43 -3.75
CA LEU A 245 -20.41 -2.20 -3.24
C LEU A 245 -20.92 -3.17 -2.17
N ASP A 246 -20.30 -4.33 -2.11
CA ASP A 246 -20.40 -5.23 -0.96
C ASP A 246 -19.27 -4.90 0.01
N VAL A 247 -19.61 -4.66 1.26
CA VAL A 247 -18.67 -4.43 2.37
C VAL A 247 -18.71 -5.65 3.25
N MET A 248 -17.55 -6.14 3.63
CA MET A 248 -17.40 -7.34 4.45
C MET A 248 -16.51 -7.05 5.64
N VAL A 249 -16.87 -7.67 6.78
CA VAL A 249 -15.99 -7.81 7.93
C VAL A 249 -15.92 -9.29 8.28
N PHE A 250 -14.72 -9.83 8.38
CA PHE A 250 -14.45 -11.21 8.75
C PHE A 250 -13.56 -11.22 9.98
N ALA A 251 -13.95 -11.85 11.07
CA ALA A 251 -13.22 -11.83 12.33
C ALA A 251 -12.96 -13.27 12.84
N TYR A 252 -11.75 -13.50 13.34
CA TYR A 252 -11.27 -14.77 13.87
C TYR A 252 -10.84 -14.60 15.32
N ASP A 253 -11.21 -15.55 16.18
CA ASP A 253 -10.70 -15.63 17.54
C ASP A 253 -9.40 -16.46 17.53
N MET A 254 -8.28 -15.78 17.79
CA MET A 254 -6.96 -16.42 17.88
C MET A 254 -6.59 -16.81 19.32
N GLY A 255 -7.52 -16.59 20.25
CA GLY A 255 -7.27 -16.79 21.68
C GLY A 255 -6.54 -15.60 22.33
N GLY A 256 -6.42 -15.64 23.68
CA GLY A 256 -5.72 -14.59 24.42
C GLY A 256 -6.36 -13.19 24.35
N GLY A 257 -7.63 -13.08 23.92
CA GLY A 257 -8.34 -11.81 23.74
C GLY A 257 -7.93 -11.07 22.45
N GLN A 258 -7.24 -11.74 21.54
CA GLN A 258 -6.86 -11.19 20.24
C GLN A 258 -7.85 -11.62 19.16
N THR A 259 -8.33 -10.64 18.39
CA THR A 259 -9.19 -10.87 17.22
C THR A 259 -8.45 -10.37 15.97
N TYR A 260 -8.23 -11.30 15.04
CA TYR A 260 -7.74 -10.97 13.71
C TYR A 260 -8.95 -10.74 12.81
N TYR A 261 -8.95 -9.64 12.07
CA TYR A 261 -10.10 -9.33 11.24
C TYR A 261 -9.71 -8.71 9.91
N TYR A 262 -10.49 -9.07 8.90
CA TYR A 262 -10.42 -8.48 7.58
C TYR A 262 -11.58 -7.52 7.40
N GLN A 263 -11.29 -6.35 6.85
CA GLN A 263 -12.29 -5.45 6.28
C GLN A 263 -12.09 -5.47 4.77
N ALA A 264 -13.14 -5.75 4.02
CA ALA A 264 -13.06 -5.90 2.58
C ALA A 264 -14.18 -5.15 1.86
N ILE A 265 -13.88 -4.71 0.65
CA ILE A 265 -14.84 -4.14 -0.29
C ILE A 265 -14.68 -4.82 -1.65
N ALA A 266 -15.80 -5.08 -2.29
CA ALA A 266 -15.85 -5.58 -3.66
C ALA A 266 -17.02 -4.94 -4.41
N PRO A 267 -17.02 -4.93 -5.75
CA PRO A 267 -18.22 -4.61 -6.51
C PRO A 267 -19.39 -5.48 -6.10
N ALA A 268 -20.62 -4.92 -6.13
CA ALA A 268 -21.82 -5.62 -5.68
C ALA A 268 -21.97 -7.00 -6.35
N GLY A 269 -22.21 -8.02 -5.53
CA GLY A 269 -22.32 -9.41 -5.97
C GLY A 269 -20.99 -10.13 -6.19
N ARG A 270 -19.85 -9.51 -5.88
CA ARG A 270 -18.52 -10.11 -5.98
C ARG A 270 -17.83 -10.34 -4.63
N SER A 271 -18.55 -10.20 -3.54
CA SER A 271 -18.03 -10.48 -2.18
C SER A 271 -17.46 -11.89 -2.02
N GLY A 272 -17.91 -12.86 -2.82
CA GLY A 272 -17.41 -14.24 -2.81
C GLY A 272 -15.90 -14.39 -3.06
N VAL A 273 -15.23 -13.37 -3.60
CA VAL A 273 -13.77 -13.37 -3.79
C VAL A 273 -13.01 -13.38 -2.45
N PHE A 274 -13.63 -12.87 -1.37
CA PHE A 274 -13.06 -12.81 -0.03
C PHE A 274 -13.66 -13.81 0.96
N THR A 275 -14.61 -14.64 0.53
CA THR A 275 -15.15 -15.70 1.42
C THR A 275 -14.20 -16.89 1.43
N PRO A 276 -13.99 -17.51 2.59
CA PRO A 276 -13.14 -18.69 2.73
C PRO A 276 -13.60 -19.86 1.88
#